data_a5010d66560d8fc78486d007c6f14654
#
_entry.id   a5010d66560d8fc78486d007c6f14654
#
_cell.length_a   1.000
_cell.length_b   1.000
_cell.length_c   1.000
_cell.angle_alpha   90.00
_cell.angle_beta   90.00
_cell.angle_gamma   90.00
#
_symmetry.space_group_name_H-M   'P 1'
#
loop_
_entity.id
_entity.type
_entity.pdbx_description
1 polymer ?
#
loop_
_entity_poly.entity_id
_entity_poly.type
_entity_poly.pdbx_seq_one_letter_code
_entity_poly.pdbx_strand_id
1 'polypeptide(L)'
;VNKYPQEGRFEICLLFLRSSIINLNVSEDDGMFLTQRQKHILQILLGNPSGVSIKQIEESLKISRRTVYREFGDLKKNDFKIENQKGKYFLSGDSKQLQEIKQSVQQSHSQNVISVAKREKIIAAKLLLSTEPCKIIQFALDLNVSEATIQSDLNTVERSLKRYHIDLIRKKGVGLLIQAPEKIRRQVLVDIMLNQINEYNFFKYLHNETTSKDMFLTMIDKALLVEVADCLKKSVFGKIKLDSDQKLIELILTFAVTIKRTLAGCKLDFIHPSADSLKYQGYVYRFMALFAQKRQVEVDQNDVSYLANKLLSCDYHNTYLTYNEXXRYWFSTT
;
A
#
# COMPACT_ATOMS: atom_id res chain seq x y z
N VAL A 1 30.28 1.11 -27.80
CA VAL A 1 29.16 1.46 -28.69
C VAL A 1 28.10 0.36 -28.55
N ASN A 2 27.22 0.48 -27.55
CA ASN A 2 26.08 -0.43 -27.39
C ASN A 2 24.80 0.30 -27.77
N LYS A 3 24.36 0.07 -29.00
CA LYS A 3 23.02 0.48 -29.44
C LYS A 3 22.01 -0.59 -28.99
N TYR A 4 21.29 -0.31 -27.93
CA TYR A 4 20.02 -1.00 -27.65
C TYR A 4 18.90 0.01 -27.86
N PRO A 5 17.93 -0.27 -28.76
CA PRO A 5 16.81 0.63 -28.96
C PRO A 5 15.90 0.60 -27.73
N GLN A 6 15.76 1.71 -27.10
CA GLN A 6 14.85 1.92 -25.94
C GLN A 6 13.36 1.76 -26.30
N GLU A 7 13.05 1.74 -27.58
CA GLU A 7 11.66 1.61 -28.09
C GLU A 7 11.03 0.25 -27.80
N GLY A 8 11.83 -0.82 -27.72
CA GLY A 8 11.31 -2.18 -27.49
C GLY A 8 10.75 -2.44 -26.09
N ARG A 9 11.24 -1.76 -25.05
CA ARG A 9 10.75 -1.95 -23.66
C ARG A 9 9.39 -1.29 -23.44
N PHE A 10 9.18 -0.13 -24.03
CA PHE A 10 7.88 0.56 -23.98
C PHE A 10 6.80 -0.18 -24.78
N GLU A 11 7.17 -0.80 -25.91
CA GLU A 11 6.23 -1.60 -26.71
C GLU A 11 5.83 -2.90 -26.01
N ILE A 12 6.74 -3.53 -25.27
CA ILE A 12 6.43 -4.74 -24.49
C ILE A 12 5.42 -4.40 -23.39
N CYS A 13 5.59 -3.25 -22.70
CA CYS A 13 4.62 -2.76 -21.71
C CYS A 13 3.27 -2.40 -22.37
N LEU A 14 3.31 -1.92 -23.62
CA LEU A 14 2.13 -1.56 -24.42
C LEU A 14 1.39 -2.76 -25.02
N LEU A 15 2.13 -3.80 -25.41
CA LEU A 15 1.56 -5.03 -25.96
C LEU A 15 0.82 -5.85 -24.88
N PHE A 16 1.30 -5.81 -23.64
CA PHE A 16 0.60 -6.45 -22.52
C PHE A 16 -0.76 -5.82 -22.20
N LEU A 17 -0.99 -4.56 -22.63
CA LEU A 17 -2.29 -3.89 -22.42
C LEU A 17 -3.37 -4.31 -23.45
N ARG A 18 -3.02 -5.13 -24.46
CA ARG A 18 -3.94 -5.46 -25.57
C ARG A 18 -4.69 -6.79 -25.47
N SER A 19 -4.31 -7.69 -24.57
CA SER A 19 -4.88 -9.04 -24.58
C SER A 19 -5.43 -9.49 -23.25
N SER A 20 -6.50 -8.92 -22.77
CA SER A 20 -7.31 -9.58 -21.73
C SER A 20 -8.70 -8.96 -21.57
N ILE A 21 -9.59 -9.37 -22.43
CA ILE A 21 -11.00 -9.49 -22.06
C ILE A 21 -11.29 -10.98 -22.20
N ILE A 22 -11.43 -11.72 -21.12
CA ILE A 22 -12.25 -12.95 -21.02
C ILE A 22 -12.12 -13.53 -19.59
N ASN A 23 -13.28 -13.71 -19.00
CA ASN A 23 -13.70 -14.63 -17.93
C ASN A 23 -13.20 -14.43 -16.47
N LEU A 24 -14.13 -13.89 -15.73
CA LEU A 24 -14.26 -14.01 -14.28
C LEU A 24 -14.74 -15.42 -13.89
N ASN A 25 -13.87 -16.17 -13.22
CA ASN A 25 -14.32 -17.23 -12.33
C ASN A 25 -13.78 -16.89 -10.95
N VAL A 26 -14.68 -16.43 -10.09
CA VAL A 26 -14.39 -16.18 -8.68
C VAL A 26 -14.44 -17.52 -7.96
N SER A 27 -13.31 -18.04 -7.55
CA SER A 27 -13.27 -19.05 -6.52
C SER A 27 -13.25 -18.34 -5.16
N GLU A 28 -14.36 -18.43 -4.44
CA GLU A 28 -14.44 -18.01 -3.05
C GLU A 28 -13.52 -18.91 -2.22
N ASP A 29 -12.36 -18.39 -1.86
CA ASP A 29 -11.49 -19.06 -0.89
C ASP A 29 -11.93 -18.56 0.49
N ASP A 30 -12.81 -19.30 1.14
CA ASP A 30 -13.25 -19.09 2.53
C ASP A 30 -12.05 -19.39 3.46
N GLY A 31 -11.05 -18.52 3.39
CA GLY A 31 -9.87 -18.60 4.25
C GLY A 31 -10.25 -18.34 5.71
N MET A 32 -10.16 -19.37 6.52
CA MET A 32 -10.40 -19.32 7.96
C MET A 32 -9.54 -18.24 8.64
N PHE A 33 -10.18 -17.21 9.20
CA PHE A 33 -9.49 -16.08 9.83
C PHE A 33 -9.06 -16.44 11.26
N LEU A 34 -7.79 -16.86 11.41
CA LEU A 34 -7.16 -17.12 12.70
C LEU A 34 -6.36 -15.92 13.18
N THR A 35 -6.55 -15.51 14.44
CA THR A 35 -5.70 -14.49 15.07
C THR A 35 -4.27 -15.03 15.23
N GLN A 36 -3.28 -14.15 15.36
CA GLN A 36 -1.88 -14.56 15.60
C GLN A 36 -1.74 -15.43 16.85
N ARG A 37 -2.51 -15.11 17.89
CA ARG A 37 -2.51 -15.88 19.13
C ARG A 37 -3.03 -17.31 18.90
N GLN A 38 -4.12 -17.44 18.13
CA GLN A 38 -4.68 -18.76 17.74
C GLN A 38 -3.68 -19.56 16.91
N LYS A 39 -3.00 -18.91 15.98
CA LYS A 39 -1.94 -19.56 15.17
C LYS A 39 -0.79 -20.06 16.03
N HIS A 40 -0.30 -19.26 16.99
CA HIS A 40 0.75 -19.69 17.92
C HIS A 40 0.30 -20.84 18.79
N ILE A 41 -0.94 -20.81 19.27
CA ILE A 41 -1.53 -21.93 20.05
C ILE A 41 -1.54 -23.22 19.19
N LEU A 42 -2.02 -23.12 17.94
CA LEU A 42 -2.02 -24.26 17.01
C LEU A 42 -0.61 -24.77 16.72
N GLN A 43 0.37 -23.89 16.58
CA GLN A 43 1.79 -24.28 16.42
C GLN A 43 2.32 -25.08 17.61
N ILE A 44 2.02 -24.61 18.83
CA ILE A 44 2.44 -25.30 20.06
C ILE A 44 1.79 -26.67 20.11
N LEU A 45 0.50 -26.80 19.78
CA LEU A 45 -0.20 -28.07 19.76
C LEU A 45 0.34 -29.01 18.67
N LEU A 46 0.55 -28.50 17.44
CA LEU A 46 1.10 -29.28 16.32
C LEU A 46 2.55 -29.73 16.56
N GLY A 47 3.34 -28.91 17.26
CA GLY A 47 4.72 -29.23 17.60
C GLY A 47 4.87 -30.24 18.74
N ASN A 48 3.77 -30.56 19.46
CA ASN A 48 3.80 -31.45 20.62
C ASN A 48 2.69 -32.52 20.52
N PRO A 49 2.90 -33.52 19.67
CA PRO A 49 1.89 -34.60 19.50
C PRO A 49 1.53 -35.36 20.78
N SER A 50 2.41 -35.33 21.79
CA SER A 50 2.17 -35.98 23.11
C SER A 50 1.34 -35.08 24.05
N GLY A 51 0.89 -33.92 23.56
CA GLY A 51 0.06 -32.96 24.30
C GLY A 51 0.82 -31.97 25.14
N VAL A 52 0.21 -30.80 25.34
CA VAL A 52 0.77 -29.63 26.05
C VAL A 52 -0.16 -29.27 27.22
N SER A 53 0.41 -28.98 28.38
CA SER A 53 -0.37 -28.47 29.52
C SER A 53 -0.72 -26.98 29.33
N ILE A 54 -1.78 -26.55 29.97
CA ILE A 54 -2.17 -25.12 29.97
C ILE A 54 -1.00 -24.23 30.45
N LYS A 55 -0.32 -24.68 31.50
CA LYS A 55 0.83 -23.94 32.07
C LYS A 55 1.94 -23.71 31.05
N GLN A 56 2.27 -24.71 30.23
CA GLN A 56 3.26 -24.56 29.14
C GLN A 56 2.82 -23.54 28.10
N ILE A 57 1.53 -23.50 27.76
CA ILE A 57 0.99 -22.51 26.82
C ILE A 57 1.03 -21.10 27.43
N GLU A 58 0.65 -20.96 28.71
CA GLU A 58 0.73 -19.69 29.47
C GLU A 58 2.16 -19.12 29.45
N GLU A 59 3.14 -19.95 29.76
CA GLU A 59 4.58 -19.59 29.82
C GLU A 59 5.12 -19.23 28.42
N SER A 60 4.79 -20.03 27.42
CA SER A 60 5.27 -19.82 26.04
C SER A 60 4.74 -18.52 25.41
N LEU A 61 3.46 -18.21 25.66
CA LEU A 61 2.79 -17.07 25.02
C LEU A 61 2.64 -15.85 25.95
N LYS A 62 3.04 -15.99 27.24
CA LYS A 62 2.93 -14.95 28.28
C LYS A 62 1.48 -14.44 28.41
N ILE A 63 0.52 -15.35 28.43
CA ILE A 63 -0.91 -15.07 28.54
C ILE A 63 -1.52 -15.81 29.72
N SER A 64 -2.64 -15.29 30.25
CA SER A 64 -3.32 -15.91 31.38
C SER A 64 -4.08 -17.19 30.97
N ARG A 65 -4.26 -18.08 31.92
CA ARG A 65 -5.06 -19.31 31.81
C ARG A 65 -6.45 -19.05 31.22
N ARG A 66 -7.11 -18.00 31.70
CA ARG A 66 -8.45 -17.57 31.21
C ARG A 66 -8.39 -17.25 29.70
N THR A 67 -7.31 -16.59 29.26
CA THR A 67 -7.11 -16.26 27.85
C THR A 67 -6.91 -17.53 27.00
N VAL A 68 -6.12 -18.51 27.50
CA VAL A 68 -5.91 -19.79 26.78
C VAL A 68 -7.26 -20.49 26.55
N TYR A 69 -8.10 -20.58 27.60
CA TYR A 69 -9.40 -21.24 27.48
C TYR A 69 -10.35 -20.49 26.53
N ARG A 70 -10.32 -19.16 26.52
CA ARG A 70 -11.12 -18.39 25.57
C ARG A 70 -10.69 -18.70 24.13
N GLU A 71 -9.39 -18.65 23.86
CA GLU A 71 -8.87 -18.97 22.51
C GLU A 71 -9.20 -20.41 22.09
N PHE A 72 -9.13 -21.37 23.03
CA PHE A 72 -9.57 -22.75 22.76
C PHE A 72 -11.06 -22.80 22.39
N GLY A 73 -11.90 -22.04 23.09
CA GLY A 73 -13.34 -21.93 22.79
C GLY A 73 -13.57 -21.39 21.37
N ASP A 74 -12.84 -20.37 21.01
CA ASP A 74 -12.96 -19.75 19.67
C ASP A 74 -12.37 -20.64 18.56
N LEU A 75 -11.28 -21.36 18.82
CA LEU A 75 -10.74 -22.37 17.90
C LEU A 75 -11.74 -23.51 17.67
N LYS A 76 -12.41 -23.97 18.74
CA LYS A 76 -13.45 -25.03 18.62
C LYS A 76 -14.64 -24.59 17.78
N LYS A 77 -15.04 -23.30 17.86
CA LYS A 77 -16.09 -22.73 17.00
C LYS A 77 -15.69 -22.71 15.52
N ASN A 78 -14.39 -22.68 15.25
CA ASN A 78 -13.80 -22.72 13.92
C ASN A 78 -13.37 -24.16 13.52
N ASP A 79 -14.06 -25.16 14.05
CA ASP A 79 -13.91 -26.59 13.72
C ASP A 79 -12.57 -27.22 14.06
N PHE A 80 -11.74 -26.58 14.90
CA PHE A 80 -10.50 -27.20 15.41
C PHE A 80 -10.83 -28.13 16.57
N LYS A 81 -10.52 -29.42 16.43
CA LYS A 81 -10.75 -30.42 17.46
C LYS A 81 -9.61 -30.43 18.47
N ILE A 82 -9.78 -29.70 19.58
CA ILE A 82 -8.83 -29.68 20.69
C ILE A 82 -9.34 -30.59 21.80
N GLU A 83 -8.60 -31.65 22.07
CA GLU A 83 -8.92 -32.66 23.07
C GLU A 83 -8.04 -32.50 24.32
N ASN A 84 -8.58 -32.99 25.46
CA ASN A 84 -7.86 -33.03 26.72
C ASN A 84 -7.79 -34.48 27.19
N GLN A 85 -6.58 -34.95 27.46
CA GLN A 85 -6.35 -36.23 28.11
C GLN A 85 -5.37 -36.03 29.26
N LYS A 86 -5.82 -36.28 30.47
CA LYS A 86 -5.04 -36.22 31.73
C LYS A 86 -4.33 -34.81 31.89
N GLY A 87 -5.05 -33.75 31.56
CA GLY A 87 -4.53 -32.38 31.71
C GLY A 87 -3.63 -31.89 30.58
N LYS A 88 -3.41 -32.71 29.56
CA LYS A 88 -2.69 -32.32 28.33
C LYS A 88 -3.65 -32.12 27.18
N TYR A 89 -3.41 -31.12 26.39
CA TYR A 89 -4.24 -30.72 25.25
C TYR A 89 -3.50 -31.02 23.94
N PHE A 90 -4.19 -31.61 22.99
CA PHE A 90 -3.67 -31.88 21.63
C PHE A 90 -4.69 -31.52 20.59
N LEU A 91 -4.20 -31.27 19.40
CA LEU A 91 -5.01 -31.11 18.21
C LEU A 91 -5.32 -32.50 17.64
N SER A 92 -6.62 -32.80 17.52
CA SER A 92 -7.12 -34.07 17.00
C SER A 92 -7.64 -33.91 15.57
N GLY A 93 -7.35 -34.85 14.70
CA GLY A 93 -7.81 -34.85 13.32
C GLY A 93 -7.13 -35.95 12.51
N ASP A 94 -7.63 -36.24 11.33
CA ASP A 94 -6.94 -37.19 10.44
C ASP A 94 -5.63 -36.59 9.90
N SER A 95 -4.76 -37.44 9.36
CA SER A 95 -3.43 -37.03 8.88
C SER A 95 -3.50 -35.94 7.82
N LYS A 96 -4.54 -35.95 6.98
CA LYS A 96 -4.75 -34.93 5.93
C LYS A 96 -5.15 -33.61 6.54
N GLN A 97 -6.12 -33.58 7.45
CA GLN A 97 -6.57 -32.38 8.17
C GLN A 97 -5.42 -31.73 8.95
N LEU A 98 -4.65 -32.53 9.70
CA LEU A 98 -3.50 -32.04 10.47
C LEU A 98 -2.43 -31.47 9.55
N GLN A 99 -2.22 -32.04 8.37
CA GLN A 99 -1.26 -31.54 7.37
C GLN A 99 -1.75 -30.23 6.73
N GLU A 100 -3.04 -30.11 6.43
CA GLU A 100 -3.65 -28.88 5.92
C GLU A 100 -3.55 -27.74 6.96
N ILE A 101 -3.86 -28.04 8.23
CA ILE A 101 -3.71 -27.08 9.34
C ILE A 101 -2.22 -26.68 9.48
N LYS A 102 -1.30 -27.64 9.41
CA LYS A 102 0.13 -27.38 9.48
C LYS A 102 0.60 -26.48 8.34
N GLN A 103 0.15 -26.74 7.12
CA GLN A 103 0.45 -25.90 5.95
C GLN A 103 -0.11 -24.48 6.09
N SER A 104 -1.38 -24.35 6.50
CA SER A 104 -2.01 -23.03 6.67
C SER A 104 -1.37 -22.22 7.80
N VAL A 105 -0.94 -22.88 8.87
CA VAL A 105 -0.26 -22.25 10.00
C VAL A 105 1.22 -21.93 9.65
N GLN A 106 1.90 -22.79 8.86
CA GLN A 106 3.29 -22.56 8.41
C GLN A 106 3.37 -21.54 7.28
N GLN A 107 2.44 -21.54 6.33
CA GLN A 107 2.38 -20.55 5.26
C GLN A 107 2.17 -19.14 5.81
N SER A 108 1.47 -19.01 6.94
CA SER A 108 1.32 -17.72 7.61
C SER A 108 2.62 -17.27 8.33
N HIS A 109 3.59 -18.15 8.55
CA HIS A 109 4.86 -17.77 9.20
C HIS A 109 5.87 -17.16 8.23
N SER A 110 5.85 -17.56 6.96
CA SER A 110 6.80 -17.03 5.97
C SER A 110 6.32 -15.77 5.25
N GLN A 111 5.04 -15.37 5.41
CA GLN A 111 4.47 -14.28 4.62
C GLN A 111 3.84 -13.12 5.40
N ASN A 112 3.65 -13.19 6.74
CA ASN A 112 2.80 -12.18 7.40
C ASN A 112 3.30 -11.61 8.73
N VAL A 113 4.58 -11.68 9.06
CA VAL A 113 5.09 -10.78 10.11
C VAL A 113 5.52 -9.48 9.41
N ILE A 114 4.59 -8.55 9.33
CA ILE A 114 4.90 -7.20 8.85
C ILE A 114 5.96 -6.64 9.80
N SER A 115 7.14 -6.34 9.27
CA SER A 115 8.23 -5.74 10.08
C SER A 115 7.75 -4.42 10.70
N VAL A 116 8.31 -4.05 11.83
CA VAL A 116 7.97 -2.78 12.52
C VAL A 116 8.07 -1.61 11.54
N ALA A 117 9.17 -1.52 10.81
CA ALA A 117 9.40 -0.45 9.83
C ALA A 117 8.34 -0.42 8.72
N LYS A 118 7.92 -1.59 8.20
CA LYS A 118 6.86 -1.66 7.18
C LYS A 118 5.50 -1.29 7.79
N ARG A 119 5.23 -1.74 9.03
CA ARG A 119 3.98 -1.45 9.74
C ARG A 119 3.81 0.05 10.01
N GLU A 120 4.89 0.72 10.47
CA GLU A 120 4.91 2.18 10.67
C GLU A 120 4.60 2.94 9.38
N LYS A 121 5.15 2.50 8.24
CA LYS A 121 4.89 3.10 6.94
C LYS A 121 3.45 2.89 6.47
N ILE A 122 2.87 1.71 6.74
CA ILE A 122 1.45 1.43 6.44
C ILE A 122 0.55 2.36 7.26
N ILE A 123 0.83 2.52 8.56
CA ILE A 123 0.08 3.42 9.46
C ILE A 123 0.17 4.86 8.92
N ALA A 124 1.37 5.33 8.60
CA ALA A 124 1.59 6.68 8.06
C ALA A 124 0.81 6.88 6.76
N ALA A 125 0.90 5.95 5.81
CA ALA A 125 0.22 6.05 4.51
C ALA A 125 -1.31 6.05 4.67
N LYS A 126 -1.86 5.18 5.54
CA LYS A 126 -3.30 5.14 5.83
C LYS A 126 -3.78 6.46 6.46
N LEU A 127 -3.03 7.00 7.42
CA LEU A 127 -3.34 8.30 8.04
C LEU A 127 -3.32 9.45 7.03
N LEU A 128 -2.32 9.46 6.14
CA LEU A 128 -2.19 10.48 5.09
C LEU A 128 -3.31 10.36 4.05
N LEU A 129 -3.76 9.15 3.75
CA LEU A 129 -4.82 8.92 2.78
C LEU A 129 -6.20 9.26 3.34
N SER A 130 -6.43 9.04 4.63
CA SER A 130 -7.74 9.17 5.28
C SER A 130 -8.23 10.63 5.31
N THR A 131 -9.52 10.83 5.13
CA THR A 131 -10.22 12.10 5.32
C THR A 131 -10.94 12.15 6.66
N GLU A 132 -11.15 10.97 7.27
CA GLU A 132 -11.85 10.81 8.54
C GLU A 132 -10.89 10.40 9.66
N PRO A 133 -11.27 10.63 10.92
CA PRO A 133 -10.45 10.18 12.06
C PRO A 133 -10.27 8.65 12.05
N CYS A 134 -9.04 8.21 12.17
CA CYS A 134 -8.70 6.78 12.22
C CYS A 134 -8.70 6.28 13.66
N LYS A 135 -9.27 5.13 13.90
CA LYS A 135 -9.29 4.50 15.24
C LYS A 135 -8.07 3.57 15.39
N ILE A 136 -7.46 3.60 16.59
CA ILE A 136 -6.31 2.73 16.93
C ILE A 136 -6.71 1.26 16.77
N ILE A 137 -7.90 0.89 17.22
CA ILE A 137 -8.42 -0.48 17.11
C ILE A 137 -8.47 -0.96 15.66
N GLN A 138 -8.80 -0.08 14.71
CA GLN A 138 -8.84 -0.44 13.28
C GLN A 138 -7.43 -0.81 12.79
N PHE A 139 -6.41 -0.03 13.14
CA PHE A 139 -5.02 -0.36 12.80
C PHE A 139 -4.60 -1.69 13.44
N ALA A 140 -4.99 -1.92 14.69
CA ALA A 140 -4.67 -3.14 15.43
C ALA A 140 -5.25 -4.37 14.71
N LEU A 141 -6.51 -4.29 14.26
CA LEU A 141 -7.19 -5.33 13.49
C LEU A 141 -6.55 -5.53 12.11
N ASP A 142 -6.38 -4.44 11.36
CA ASP A 142 -5.83 -4.48 9.99
C ASP A 142 -4.41 -5.06 9.95
N LEU A 143 -3.60 -4.77 10.97
CA LEU A 143 -2.18 -5.14 11.03
C LEU A 143 -1.93 -6.35 11.93
N ASN A 144 -3.00 -6.87 12.56
CA ASN A 144 -3.00 -8.07 13.40
C ASN A 144 -1.98 -7.97 14.56
N VAL A 145 -2.02 -6.84 15.27
CA VAL A 145 -1.20 -6.55 16.46
C VAL A 145 -2.07 -5.97 17.58
N SER A 146 -1.51 -5.82 18.78
CA SER A 146 -2.24 -5.19 19.90
C SER A 146 -2.35 -3.67 19.72
N GLU A 147 -3.36 -3.06 20.36
CA GLU A 147 -3.46 -1.60 20.40
C GLU A 147 -2.24 -0.94 21.07
N ALA A 148 -1.65 -1.60 22.07
CA ALA A 148 -0.42 -1.12 22.71
C ALA A 148 0.74 -1.07 21.72
N THR A 149 0.82 -2.06 20.83
CA THR A 149 1.81 -2.08 19.72
C THR A 149 1.60 -0.88 18.79
N ILE A 150 0.34 -0.64 18.38
CA ILE A 150 0.01 0.51 17.52
C ILE A 150 0.37 1.83 18.21
N GLN A 151 0.08 1.97 19.52
CA GLN A 151 0.44 3.18 20.26
C GLN A 151 1.95 3.43 20.28
N SER A 152 2.74 2.37 20.41
CA SER A 152 4.21 2.47 20.32
C SER A 152 4.66 2.90 18.91
N ASP A 153 4.13 2.25 17.88
CA ASP A 153 4.43 2.57 16.47
C ASP A 153 4.07 4.02 16.14
N LEU A 154 2.92 4.50 16.65
CA LEU A 154 2.45 5.88 16.41
C LEU A 154 3.44 6.93 16.90
N ASN A 155 4.23 6.66 17.93
CA ASN A 155 5.25 7.60 18.40
C ASN A 155 6.38 7.76 17.38
N THR A 156 6.76 6.69 16.70
CA THR A 156 7.76 6.73 15.61
C THR A 156 7.16 7.37 14.36
N VAL A 157 5.92 7.02 14.02
CA VAL A 157 5.19 7.61 12.88
C VAL A 157 5.09 9.13 13.05
N GLU A 158 4.69 9.60 14.23
CA GLU A 158 4.57 11.03 14.56
C GLU A 158 5.90 11.76 14.37
N ARG A 159 7.00 11.22 14.92
CA ARG A 159 8.35 11.79 14.74
C ARG A 159 8.77 11.84 13.26
N SER A 160 8.43 10.81 12.49
CA SER A 160 8.76 10.73 11.05
C SER A 160 7.96 11.77 10.25
N LEU A 161 6.66 11.89 10.52
CA LEU A 161 5.77 12.85 9.85
C LEU A 161 6.15 14.30 10.18
N LYS A 162 6.59 14.56 11.42
CA LYS A 162 7.00 15.90 11.86
C LYS A 162 8.17 16.48 11.04
N ARG A 163 9.03 15.64 10.48
CA ARG A 163 10.13 16.06 9.58
C ARG A 163 9.61 16.71 8.30
N TYR A 164 8.37 16.43 7.92
CA TYR A 164 7.69 17.01 6.75
C TYR A 164 6.69 18.10 7.17
N HIS A 165 6.76 18.58 8.42
CA HIS A 165 5.81 19.56 8.98
C HIS A 165 4.35 19.03 8.95
N ILE A 166 4.19 17.75 9.21
CA ILE A 166 2.90 17.06 9.31
C ILE A 166 2.64 16.72 10.76
N ASP A 167 1.55 17.22 11.32
CA ASP A 167 1.18 16.99 12.70
C ASP A 167 0.16 15.84 12.81
N LEU A 168 0.41 14.93 13.73
CA LEU A 168 -0.53 13.87 14.12
C LEU A 168 -1.31 14.35 15.34
N ILE A 169 -2.60 14.56 15.14
CA ILE A 169 -3.52 15.02 16.19
C ILE A 169 -4.23 13.80 16.78
N ARG A 170 -4.13 13.63 18.10
CA ARG A 170 -4.80 12.56 18.85
C ARG A 170 -5.96 13.17 19.63
N LYS A 171 -7.20 12.93 19.20
CA LYS A 171 -8.41 13.42 19.88
C LYS A 171 -9.11 12.28 20.63
N LYS A 172 -9.17 12.40 21.96
CA LYS A 172 -9.82 11.41 22.82
C LYS A 172 -11.28 11.19 22.37
N GLY A 173 -11.68 9.93 22.20
CA GLY A 173 -13.02 9.54 21.76
C GLY A 173 -13.25 9.67 20.25
N VAL A 174 -12.48 10.51 19.58
CA VAL A 174 -12.61 10.74 18.12
C VAL A 174 -11.65 9.83 17.33
N GLY A 175 -10.35 9.94 17.60
CA GLY A 175 -9.33 9.16 16.92
C GLY A 175 -8.11 9.98 16.51
N LEU A 176 -7.42 9.50 15.49
CA LEU A 176 -6.18 10.06 14.94
C LEU A 176 -6.49 10.84 13.66
N LEU A 177 -5.94 12.04 13.58
CA LEU A 177 -6.11 12.94 12.42
C LEU A 177 -4.74 13.46 11.97
N ILE A 178 -4.60 13.75 10.71
CA ILE A 178 -3.43 14.45 10.15
C ILE A 178 -3.80 15.92 9.91
N GLN A 179 -2.93 16.81 10.38
CA GLN A 179 -2.98 18.23 10.04
C GLN A 179 -1.72 18.57 9.22
N ALA A 180 -1.93 18.96 7.97
CA ALA A 180 -0.85 19.28 7.03
C ALA A 180 -1.41 20.00 5.81
N PRO A 181 -0.60 20.86 5.14
CA PRO A 181 -0.98 21.34 3.81
C PRO A 181 -1.22 20.18 2.86
N GLU A 182 -2.29 20.24 2.09
CA GLU A 182 -2.72 19.12 1.22
C GLU A 182 -1.63 18.72 0.21
N LYS A 183 -0.87 19.68 -0.31
CA LYS A 183 0.27 19.43 -1.21
C LYS A 183 1.30 18.49 -0.56
N ILE A 184 1.73 18.83 0.65
CA ILE A 184 2.73 18.04 1.42
C ILE A 184 2.17 16.64 1.71
N ARG A 185 0.91 16.59 2.13
CA ARG A 185 0.20 15.35 2.43
C ARG A 185 0.21 14.37 1.23
N ARG A 186 -0.14 14.87 0.03
CA ARG A 186 -0.11 14.08 -1.22
C ARG A 186 1.30 13.61 -1.58
N GLN A 187 2.28 14.52 -1.49
CA GLN A 187 3.68 14.22 -1.81
C GLN A 187 4.24 13.12 -0.91
N VAL A 188 4.12 13.29 0.41
CA VAL A 188 4.66 12.32 1.39
C VAL A 188 3.96 10.96 1.25
N LEU A 189 2.65 10.95 0.98
CA LEU A 189 1.92 9.70 0.73
C LEU A 189 2.48 8.96 -0.49
N VAL A 190 2.65 9.66 -1.61
CA VAL A 190 3.21 9.08 -2.85
C VAL A 190 4.64 8.57 -2.58
N ASP A 191 5.47 9.34 -1.89
CA ASP A 191 6.85 8.96 -1.56
C ASP A 191 6.90 7.68 -0.72
N ILE A 192 6.04 7.58 0.29
CA ILE A 192 5.95 6.36 1.12
C ILE A 192 5.55 5.17 0.24
N MET A 193 4.51 5.32 -0.59
CA MET A 193 4.02 4.23 -1.45
C MET A 193 5.10 3.80 -2.46
N LEU A 194 5.73 4.76 -3.12
CA LEU A 194 6.75 4.52 -4.15
C LEU A 194 7.95 3.75 -3.58
N ASN A 195 8.36 4.07 -2.36
CA ASN A 195 9.49 3.40 -1.68
C ASN A 195 9.14 2.00 -1.15
N GLN A 196 7.86 1.62 -1.13
CA GLN A 196 7.41 0.31 -0.61
C GLN A 196 6.91 -0.62 -1.70
N ILE A 197 6.46 -0.08 -2.82
CA ILE A 197 5.89 -0.84 -3.92
C ILE A 197 7.02 -1.38 -4.80
N ASN A 198 7.00 -2.68 -5.02
CA ASN A 198 7.88 -3.34 -6.00
C ASN A 198 7.33 -3.10 -7.41
N GLU A 199 8.16 -2.67 -8.33
CA GLU A 199 7.80 -2.31 -9.71
C GLU A 199 7.10 -3.46 -10.44
N TYR A 200 7.69 -4.65 -10.41
CA TYR A 200 7.12 -5.84 -11.06
C TYR A 200 5.72 -6.16 -10.51
N ASN A 201 5.57 -6.12 -9.18
CA ASN A 201 4.28 -6.39 -8.51
C ASN A 201 3.23 -5.32 -8.84
N PHE A 202 3.65 -4.06 -9.01
CA PHE A 202 2.77 -2.96 -9.40
C PHE A 202 2.16 -3.22 -10.78
N PHE A 203 3.00 -3.50 -11.78
CA PHE A 203 2.51 -3.73 -13.14
C PHE A 203 1.69 -5.02 -13.22
N LYS A 204 2.10 -6.07 -12.54
CA LYS A 204 1.33 -7.32 -12.43
C LYS A 204 -0.05 -7.07 -11.82
N TYR A 205 -0.11 -6.24 -10.77
CA TYR A 205 -1.38 -5.85 -10.13
C TYR A 205 -2.29 -5.07 -11.09
N LEU A 206 -1.74 -4.14 -11.88
CA LEU A 206 -2.51 -3.39 -12.88
C LEU A 206 -3.11 -4.31 -13.97
N HIS A 207 -2.41 -5.38 -14.35
CA HIS A 207 -2.82 -6.30 -15.43
C HIS A 207 -3.79 -7.41 -15.02
N ASN A 208 -4.38 -7.34 -13.84
CA ASN A 208 -5.40 -8.30 -13.36
C ASN A 208 -4.92 -9.75 -13.14
N GLU A 209 -3.63 -9.99 -13.14
CA GLU A 209 -3.12 -11.36 -13.03
C GLU A 209 -3.27 -11.95 -11.62
N THR A 210 -3.39 -11.10 -10.59
CA THR A 210 -3.52 -11.57 -9.19
C THR A 210 -4.25 -10.56 -8.30
N THR A 211 -4.94 -11.06 -7.28
CA THR A 211 -5.32 -10.26 -6.12
C THR A 211 -4.07 -10.02 -5.28
N SER A 212 -3.71 -8.79 -5.03
CA SER A 212 -2.52 -8.48 -4.23
C SER A 212 -2.83 -8.51 -2.74
N LYS A 213 -1.96 -9.16 -1.97
CA LYS A 213 -1.94 -9.07 -0.49
C LYS A 213 -1.06 -7.90 -0.01
N ASP A 214 -0.42 -7.18 -0.93
CA ASP A 214 0.41 -6.01 -0.57
C ASP A 214 -0.49 -4.85 -0.18
N MET A 215 -0.38 -4.40 1.06
CA MET A 215 -1.23 -3.35 1.64
C MET A 215 -1.04 -2.01 0.95
N PHE A 216 0.15 -1.71 0.38
CA PHE A 216 0.37 -0.46 -0.34
C PHE A 216 -0.32 -0.46 -1.70
N LEU A 217 -0.31 -1.60 -2.41
CA LEU A 217 -1.01 -1.74 -3.69
C LEU A 217 -2.53 -1.61 -3.54
N THR A 218 -3.06 -2.10 -2.41
CA THR A 218 -4.50 -2.11 -2.16
C THR A 218 -5.04 -0.84 -1.49
N MET A 219 -4.17 0.11 -1.13
CA MET A 219 -4.60 1.40 -0.53
C MET A 219 -5.42 2.27 -1.48
N ILE A 220 -5.13 2.16 -2.78
CA ILE A 220 -5.86 2.86 -3.82
C ILE A 220 -6.66 1.82 -4.60
N ASP A 221 -7.91 2.13 -4.87
CA ASP A 221 -8.79 1.27 -5.66
C ASP A 221 -8.10 0.90 -6.99
N LYS A 222 -8.04 -0.39 -7.27
CA LYS A 222 -7.43 -0.94 -8.49
C LYS A 222 -8.05 -0.34 -9.76
N ALA A 223 -9.39 -0.22 -9.78
CA ALA A 223 -10.08 0.36 -10.94
C ALA A 223 -9.60 1.79 -11.19
N LEU A 224 -9.42 2.59 -10.12
CA LEU A 224 -8.89 3.95 -10.23
C LEU A 224 -7.45 3.95 -10.78
N LEU A 225 -6.57 3.07 -10.30
CA LEU A 225 -5.19 2.97 -10.79
C LEU A 225 -5.15 2.61 -12.29
N VAL A 226 -5.96 1.65 -12.70
CA VAL A 226 -6.06 1.21 -14.12
C VAL A 226 -6.59 2.34 -15.00
N GLU A 227 -7.65 3.02 -14.56
CA GLU A 227 -8.25 4.16 -15.31
C GLU A 227 -7.25 5.31 -15.47
N VAL A 228 -6.52 5.62 -14.40
CA VAL A 228 -5.47 6.67 -14.41
C VAL A 228 -4.35 6.27 -15.38
N ALA A 229 -3.85 5.04 -15.30
CA ALA A 229 -2.78 4.55 -16.19
C ALA A 229 -3.22 4.62 -17.66
N ASP A 230 -4.44 4.20 -17.98
CA ASP A 230 -5.01 4.26 -19.34
C ASP A 230 -5.13 5.70 -19.86
N CYS A 231 -5.62 6.63 -19.02
CA CYS A 231 -5.74 8.04 -19.40
C CYS A 231 -4.36 8.68 -19.58
N LEU A 232 -3.37 8.38 -18.72
CA LEU A 232 -1.98 8.86 -18.86
C LEU A 232 -1.36 8.36 -20.16
N LYS A 233 -1.58 7.09 -20.50
CA LYS A 233 -1.10 6.50 -21.75
C LYS A 233 -1.59 7.30 -22.97
N LYS A 234 -2.85 7.72 -22.99
CA LYS A 234 -3.47 8.41 -24.11
C LYS A 234 -3.17 9.91 -24.15
N SER A 235 -2.90 10.53 -23.01
CA SER A 235 -2.72 12.00 -22.89
C SER A 235 -1.28 12.46 -22.79
N VAL A 236 -0.42 11.68 -22.13
CA VAL A 236 0.93 12.08 -21.70
C VAL A 236 2.04 11.25 -22.35
N PHE A 237 1.89 9.90 -22.37
CA PHE A 237 2.98 9.05 -22.84
C PHE A 237 3.23 9.25 -24.33
N GLY A 238 4.52 9.25 -24.70
CA GLY A 238 4.99 9.59 -26.04
C GLY A 238 5.22 11.10 -26.24
N LYS A 239 4.80 11.94 -25.27
CA LYS A 239 5.02 13.40 -25.32
C LYS A 239 6.04 13.87 -24.29
N ILE A 240 6.25 13.07 -23.25
CA ILE A 240 7.31 13.23 -22.26
C ILE A 240 8.18 11.98 -22.28
N LYS A 241 9.41 12.12 -21.85
CA LYS A 241 10.37 11.02 -21.81
C LYS A 241 10.66 10.70 -20.34
N LEU A 242 10.34 9.48 -19.92
CA LEU A 242 10.61 9.00 -18.57
C LEU A 242 11.93 8.21 -18.58
N ASP A 243 12.74 8.36 -17.54
CA ASP A 243 14.03 7.67 -17.43
C ASP A 243 13.93 6.26 -16.83
N SER A 244 12.79 5.95 -16.19
CA SER A 244 12.66 4.68 -15.45
C SER A 244 11.19 4.29 -15.26
N ASP A 245 10.97 3.01 -15.01
CA ASP A 245 9.66 2.46 -14.61
C ASP A 245 9.22 3.04 -13.26
N GLN A 246 10.16 3.36 -12.38
CA GLN A 246 9.87 4.02 -11.10
C GLN A 246 9.20 5.38 -11.32
N LYS A 247 9.68 6.17 -12.31
CA LYS A 247 9.05 7.46 -12.68
C LYS A 247 7.64 7.28 -13.23
N LEU A 248 7.41 6.20 -13.98
CA LEU A 248 6.08 5.86 -14.48
C LEU A 248 5.13 5.55 -13.31
N ILE A 249 5.57 4.73 -12.37
CA ILE A 249 4.78 4.39 -11.16
C ILE A 249 4.51 5.67 -10.34
N GLU A 250 5.53 6.52 -10.17
CA GLU A 250 5.41 7.79 -9.46
C GLU A 250 4.32 8.68 -10.07
N LEU A 251 4.26 8.78 -11.39
CA LEU A 251 3.22 9.53 -12.09
C LEU A 251 1.82 8.92 -11.88
N ILE A 252 1.69 7.60 -12.07
CA ILE A 252 0.41 6.91 -11.88
C ILE A 252 -0.10 7.14 -10.45
N LEU A 253 0.77 6.95 -9.43
CA LEU A 253 0.41 7.16 -8.03
C LEU A 253 0.05 8.63 -7.75
N THR A 254 0.82 9.59 -8.28
CA THR A 254 0.56 11.02 -8.07
C THR A 254 -0.82 11.40 -8.62
N PHE A 255 -1.13 10.97 -9.85
CA PHE A 255 -2.44 11.24 -10.47
C PHE A 255 -3.57 10.54 -9.69
N ALA A 256 -3.39 9.28 -9.33
CA ALA A 256 -4.41 8.51 -8.61
C ALA A 256 -4.68 9.07 -7.20
N VAL A 257 -3.62 9.44 -6.46
CA VAL A 257 -3.75 10.08 -5.13
C VAL A 257 -4.45 11.44 -5.27
N THR A 258 -4.06 12.24 -6.27
CA THR A 258 -4.69 13.54 -6.54
C THR A 258 -6.19 13.36 -6.76
N ILE A 259 -6.58 12.52 -7.70
CA ILE A 259 -8.00 12.26 -8.02
C ILE A 259 -8.75 11.74 -6.79
N LYS A 260 -8.20 10.74 -6.10
CA LYS A 260 -8.84 10.15 -4.91
C LYS A 260 -9.09 11.21 -3.82
N ARG A 261 -8.11 12.09 -3.59
CA ARG A 261 -8.22 13.15 -2.57
C ARG A 261 -9.18 14.26 -3.03
N THR A 262 -9.14 14.63 -4.31
CA THR A 262 -10.07 15.64 -4.89
C THR A 262 -11.52 15.13 -4.83
N LEU A 263 -11.76 13.85 -5.17
CA LEU A 263 -13.10 13.21 -5.05
C LEU A 263 -13.60 13.20 -3.59
N ALA A 264 -12.68 13.16 -2.62
CA ALA A 264 -13.00 13.23 -1.19
C ALA A 264 -13.13 14.69 -0.68
N GLY A 265 -13.12 15.68 -1.57
CA GLY A 265 -13.29 17.10 -1.24
C GLY A 265 -12.04 17.78 -0.70
N CYS A 266 -10.87 17.14 -0.77
CA CYS A 266 -9.61 17.70 -0.28
C CYS A 266 -8.99 18.60 -1.35
N LYS A 267 -8.97 19.90 -1.10
CA LYS A 267 -8.49 20.91 -2.06
C LYS A 267 -7.06 21.33 -1.75
N LEU A 268 -6.30 21.58 -2.81
CA LEU A 268 -4.97 22.18 -2.73
C LEU A 268 -5.07 23.67 -2.46
N ASP A 269 -4.15 24.17 -1.65
CA ASP A 269 -3.90 25.62 -1.57
C ASP A 269 -3.33 26.11 -2.89
N PHE A 270 -3.22 27.44 -3.05
CA PHE A 270 -2.73 28.04 -4.29
C PHE A 270 -1.37 27.45 -4.70
N ILE A 271 -1.30 26.96 -5.91
CA ILE A 271 -0.10 26.38 -6.53
C ILE A 271 0.35 27.31 -7.66
N HIS A 272 1.51 27.91 -7.48
CA HIS A 272 2.14 28.71 -8.54
C HIS A 272 2.52 27.81 -9.72
N PRO A 273 1.94 28.03 -10.92
CA PRO A 273 2.44 27.36 -12.10
C PRO A 273 3.80 27.95 -12.47
N SER A 274 4.80 27.12 -12.71
CA SER A 274 6.06 27.61 -13.29
C SER A 274 5.85 27.91 -14.78
N ALA A 275 6.57 28.87 -15.32
CA ALA A 275 6.51 29.17 -16.75
C ALA A 275 6.79 27.94 -17.59
N ASP A 276 7.75 27.12 -17.16
CA ASP A 276 8.14 25.88 -17.85
C ASP A 276 7.06 24.79 -17.78
N SER A 277 6.13 24.87 -16.81
CA SER A 277 5.07 23.88 -16.66
C SER A 277 3.86 24.13 -17.56
N LEU A 278 3.77 25.27 -18.23
CA LEU A 278 2.58 25.67 -19.02
C LEU A 278 2.24 24.64 -20.12
N LYS A 279 3.24 24.14 -20.85
CA LYS A 279 2.98 23.10 -21.87
C LYS A 279 2.41 21.82 -21.27
N TYR A 280 2.78 21.48 -20.03
CA TYR A 280 2.33 20.28 -19.33
C TYR A 280 0.88 20.42 -18.83
N GLN A 281 0.40 21.65 -18.60
CA GLN A 281 -1.02 21.88 -18.28
C GLN A 281 -1.92 21.37 -19.40
N GLY A 282 -1.53 21.56 -20.65
CA GLY A 282 -2.26 21.02 -21.81
C GLY A 282 -2.39 19.50 -21.77
N TYR A 283 -1.35 18.79 -21.32
CA TYR A 283 -1.39 17.34 -21.15
C TYR A 283 -2.32 16.94 -20.00
N VAL A 284 -2.30 17.71 -18.90
CA VAL A 284 -3.17 17.46 -17.74
C VAL A 284 -4.64 17.70 -18.15
N TYR A 285 -4.95 18.79 -18.87
CA TYR A 285 -6.32 19.04 -19.35
C TYR A 285 -6.81 17.90 -20.26
N ARG A 286 -5.94 17.41 -21.15
CA ARG A 286 -6.28 16.26 -22.00
C ARG A 286 -6.53 15.00 -21.16
N PHE A 287 -5.69 14.75 -20.14
CA PHE A 287 -5.91 13.66 -19.18
C PHE A 287 -7.28 13.80 -18.51
N MET A 288 -7.59 15.00 -17.99
CA MET A 288 -8.85 15.25 -17.28
C MET A 288 -10.06 15.07 -18.20
N ALA A 289 -9.98 15.52 -19.45
CA ALA A 289 -11.04 15.33 -20.43
C ALA A 289 -11.32 13.85 -20.71
N LEU A 290 -10.27 13.02 -20.78
CA LEU A 290 -10.40 11.57 -20.94
C LEU A 290 -10.95 10.90 -19.67
N PHE A 291 -10.49 11.34 -18.52
CA PHE A 291 -10.87 10.79 -17.22
C PHE A 291 -12.33 11.13 -16.89
N ALA A 292 -12.79 12.34 -17.23
CA ALA A 292 -14.18 12.79 -17.03
C ALA A 292 -15.20 11.92 -17.79
N GLN A 293 -14.79 11.27 -18.89
CA GLN A 293 -15.64 10.31 -19.61
C GLN A 293 -15.88 9.01 -18.80
N LYS A 294 -15.01 8.73 -17.84
CA LYS A 294 -15.09 7.52 -17.00
C LYS A 294 -15.70 7.81 -15.63
N ARG A 295 -15.32 8.94 -15.03
CA ARG A 295 -15.80 9.36 -13.69
C ARG A 295 -15.98 10.87 -13.66
N GLN A 296 -17.07 11.32 -13.05
CA GLN A 296 -17.27 12.75 -12.77
C GLN A 296 -16.28 13.18 -11.68
N VAL A 297 -15.37 14.08 -12.03
CA VAL A 297 -14.44 14.72 -11.10
C VAL A 297 -14.24 16.17 -11.53
N GLU A 298 -14.42 17.06 -10.58
CA GLU A 298 -14.12 18.47 -10.77
C GLU A 298 -12.70 18.73 -10.25
N VAL A 299 -11.81 19.01 -11.16
CA VAL A 299 -10.40 19.32 -10.86
C VAL A 299 -10.22 20.82 -11.02
N ASP A 300 -9.71 21.46 -9.99
CA ASP A 300 -9.48 22.90 -10.03
C ASP A 300 -8.10 23.25 -10.65
N GLN A 301 -7.84 24.52 -10.83
CA GLN A 301 -6.60 25.02 -11.44
C GLN A 301 -5.36 24.66 -10.58
N ASN A 302 -5.50 24.52 -9.28
CA ASN A 302 -4.40 24.13 -8.39
C ASN A 302 -4.00 22.68 -8.61
N ASP A 303 -4.99 21.77 -8.78
CA ASP A 303 -4.72 20.38 -9.15
C ASP A 303 -4.02 20.28 -10.52
N VAL A 304 -4.47 21.08 -11.50
CA VAL A 304 -3.85 21.12 -12.84
C VAL A 304 -2.39 21.59 -12.73
N SER A 305 -2.14 22.68 -11.99
CA SER A 305 -0.79 23.23 -11.79
C SER A 305 0.11 22.24 -11.04
N TYR A 306 -0.42 21.57 -10.02
CA TYR A 306 0.30 20.54 -9.23
C TYR A 306 0.74 19.39 -10.14
N LEU A 307 -0.19 18.84 -10.92
CA LEU A 307 0.08 17.71 -11.82
C LEU A 307 1.02 18.12 -12.98
N ALA A 308 0.88 19.33 -13.52
CA ALA A 308 1.76 19.87 -14.57
C ALA A 308 3.19 20.03 -14.05
N ASN A 309 3.36 20.56 -12.84
CA ASN A 309 4.68 20.68 -12.19
C ASN A 309 5.29 19.27 -11.97
N LYS A 310 4.46 18.27 -11.66
CA LYS A 310 4.92 16.89 -11.52
C LYS A 310 5.38 16.29 -12.85
N LEU A 311 4.62 16.51 -13.93
CA LEU A 311 5.03 16.06 -15.27
C LEU A 311 6.35 16.69 -15.68
N LEU A 312 6.50 18.00 -15.44
CA LEU A 312 7.75 18.74 -15.71
C LEU A 312 8.94 18.09 -14.97
N SER A 313 8.77 17.76 -13.69
CA SER A 313 9.85 17.15 -12.88
C SER A 313 10.20 15.72 -13.29
N CYS A 314 9.30 15.01 -13.95
CA CYS A 314 9.50 13.62 -14.41
C CYS A 314 10.02 13.54 -15.85
N ASP A 315 9.91 14.62 -16.63
CA ASP A 315 10.36 14.64 -18.03
C ASP A 315 11.88 14.72 -18.12
N TYR A 316 12.49 13.66 -18.58
CA TYR A 316 13.95 13.48 -18.73
C TYR A 316 14.59 14.59 -19.58
N HIS A 317 13.88 15.13 -20.57
CA HIS A 317 14.41 16.23 -21.39
C HIS A 317 14.73 17.48 -20.57
N ASN A 318 13.91 17.77 -19.56
CA ASN A 318 14.13 18.93 -18.68
C ASN A 318 15.28 18.71 -17.69
N THR A 319 15.40 17.49 -17.16
CA THR A 319 16.49 17.14 -16.22
C THR A 319 17.86 17.27 -16.91
N TYR A 320 17.92 16.93 -18.19
CA TYR A 320 19.15 17.02 -18.99
C TYR A 320 19.53 18.48 -19.29
N LEU A 321 18.53 19.34 -19.56
CA LEU A 321 18.75 20.77 -19.82
C LEU A 321 19.24 21.50 -18.56
N THR A 322 18.65 21.26 -17.42
CA THR A 322 19.08 21.86 -16.16
C THR A 322 20.48 21.39 -15.73
N TYR A 323 20.84 20.15 -16.01
CA TYR A 323 22.19 19.64 -15.72
C TYR A 323 23.23 20.27 -16.65
N ASN A 324 22.95 20.44 -17.93
CA ASN A 324 23.85 21.09 -18.90
C ASN A 324 23.99 22.62 -18.63
N GLU A 325 23.00 23.28 -18.19
CA GLU A 325 23.07 24.66 -17.70
C GLU A 325 23.90 24.81 -16.44
N UNK A 326 23.83 24.03 -15.77
CA UNK A 326 24.56 23.98 -14.59
C UNK A 326 26.00 23.74 -14.82
N UNK A 327 26.00 23.04 -15.57
CA UNK A 327 27.27 22.77 -15.97
C UNK A 327 27.94 23.93 -16.59
N ARG A 328 27.27 24.48 -17.37
CA ARG A 328 27.87 25.64 -18.04
C ARG A 328 28.31 26.74 -17.03
N TYR A 329 27.55 26.92 -15.99
CA TYR A 329 27.91 27.88 -14.94
C TYR A 329 29.19 27.49 -14.18
N TRP A 330 29.40 26.19 -13.96
CA TRP A 330 30.59 25.71 -13.25
C TRP A 330 31.88 25.79 -14.09
N PHE A 331 31.77 25.70 -15.41
CA PHE A 331 32.92 25.78 -16.31
C PHE A 331 33.21 27.17 -16.86
N SER A 332 32.34 28.15 -16.61
CA SER A 332 32.57 29.56 -17.07
C SER A 332 33.26 30.43 -16.01
N THR A 333 33.53 29.90 -14.82
CA THR A 333 34.20 30.66 -13.73
C THR A 333 35.61 30.14 -13.41
N THR A 334 36.23 29.36 -14.28
CA THR A 334 37.66 29.03 -14.31
C THR A 334 38.29 29.61 -15.57
#